data_61c981da94c098feb78dc093810a971f
#
_entry.id   61c981da94c098feb78dc093810a971f
#
_cell.length_a   1.000
_cell.length_b   1.000
_cell.length_c   1.000
_cell.angle_alpha   90.00
_cell.angle_beta   90.00
_cell.angle_gamma   90.00
#
_symmetry.space_group_name_H-M   'P 1'
#
loop_
_entity.id
_entity.type
_entity.pdbx_description
1 polymer ?
#
loop_
_entity_poly.entity_id
_entity_poly.type
_entity_poly.pdbx_seq_one_letter_code
_entity_poly.pdbx_strand_id
1 'polypeptide(L)'
;MKFPRILGLVAVAGLALSLAGCGVNNIPTKEEQAKQSWADVQNAYQNRADLVPNLVATVKGAAAHESGTLTAVVEARAKATSVNVDASTINDPAKFKQFQQSQDGLSSALGRLMVIQEAYPNLKAN
;
A
#
# COMPACT_ATOMS: atom_id res chain seq x y z
N MET A 1 -9.06 15.84 63.88
CA MET A 1 -8.92 16.58 62.62
C MET A 1 -8.09 15.84 61.58
N LYS A 2 -8.36 14.53 61.33
CA LYS A 2 -7.66 13.74 60.28
C LYS A 2 -8.55 13.37 59.07
N PHE A 3 -9.86 13.52 59.19
CA PHE A 3 -10.86 13.19 58.18
C PHE A 3 -10.69 13.95 56.84
N PRO A 4 -10.45 15.27 56.79
CA PRO A 4 -10.37 16.00 55.51
C PRO A 4 -9.11 15.61 54.70
N ARG A 5 -8.05 15.17 55.32
CA ARG A 5 -6.82 14.72 54.63
C ARG A 5 -6.99 13.36 53.96
N ILE A 6 -7.76 12.46 54.56
CA ILE A 6 -8.06 11.14 53.98
C ILE A 6 -9.01 11.31 52.81
N LEU A 7 -10.00 12.16 52.87
CA LEU A 7 -10.93 12.43 51.78
C LEU A 7 -10.21 13.04 50.58
N GLY A 8 -9.24 13.93 50.81
CA GLY A 8 -8.40 14.49 49.75
C GLY A 8 -7.53 13.46 49.05
N LEU A 9 -6.92 12.54 49.83
CA LEU A 9 -6.11 11.44 49.26
C LEU A 9 -6.93 10.46 48.45
N VAL A 10 -8.14 10.13 48.86
CA VAL A 10 -9.05 9.26 48.12
C VAL A 10 -9.51 9.93 46.82
N ALA A 11 -9.81 11.22 46.83
CA ALA A 11 -10.19 11.97 45.65
C ALA A 11 -9.04 12.05 44.61
N VAL A 12 -7.80 12.27 45.04
CA VAL A 12 -6.62 12.31 44.17
C VAL A 12 -6.33 10.92 43.60
N ALA A 13 -6.43 9.86 44.41
CA ALA A 13 -6.26 8.47 43.94
C ALA A 13 -7.36 8.08 42.91
N GLY A 14 -8.60 8.48 43.14
CA GLY A 14 -9.71 8.27 42.19
C GLY A 14 -9.50 8.99 40.86
N LEU A 15 -9.01 10.24 40.92
CA LEU A 15 -8.67 11.01 39.71
C LEU A 15 -7.51 10.39 38.92
N ALA A 16 -6.47 9.91 39.61
CA ALA A 16 -5.33 9.25 38.98
C ALA A 16 -5.71 7.94 38.30
N LEU A 17 -6.59 7.15 38.91
CA LEU A 17 -7.12 5.91 38.34
C LEU A 17 -8.02 6.15 37.11
N SER A 18 -8.79 7.23 37.09
CA SER A 18 -9.64 7.56 35.94
C SER A 18 -8.84 8.08 34.73
N LEU A 19 -7.70 8.74 34.94
CA LEU A 19 -6.83 9.18 33.85
C LEU A 19 -6.04 8.00 33.22
N ALA A 20 -5.74 6.95 33.96
CA ALA A 20 -5.00 5.79 33.45
C ALA A 20 -5.79 4.93 32.45
N GLY A 21 -7.12 5.03 32.44
CA GLY A 21 -7.99 4.22 31.56
C GLY A 21 -8.23 4.77 30.15
N CYS A 22 -7.97 6.04 29.91
CA CYS A 22 -8.45 6.73 28.69
C CYS A 22 -7.64 6.49 27.41
N GLY A 23 -6.50 5.81 27.43
CA GLY A 23 -5.62 5.71 26.26
C GLY A 23 -5.23 4.30 25.80
N VAL A 24 -5.37 3.31 26.68
CA VAL A 24 -4.75 1.97 26.46
C VAL A 24 -5.40 1.19 25.31
N ASN A 25 -6.69 1.36 25.06
CA ASN A 25 -7.40 0.66 23.99
C ASN A 25 -7.26 1.31 22.59
N ASN A 26 -6.78 2.55 22.50
CA ASN A 26 -6.66 3.23 21.22
C ASN A 26 -5.46 2.76 20.40
N ILE A 27 -4.37 2.33 21.04
CA ILE A 27 -3.16 1.88 20.35
C ILE A 27 -3.40 0.58 19.58
N PRO A 28 -3.96 -0.49 20.17
CA PRO A 28 -4.30 -1.73 19.44
C PRO A 28 -5.28 -1.48 18.30
N THR A 29 -6.28 -0.61 18.50
CA THR A 29 -7.26 -0.29 17.46
C THR A 29 -6.60 0.41 16.26
N LYS A 30 -5.69 1.34 16.50
CA LYS A 30 -4.94 2.03 15.44
C LYS A 30 -3.97 1.11 14.72
N GLU A 31 -3.35 0.18 15.44
CA GLU A 31 -2.48 -0.83 14.85
C GLU A 31 -3.26 -1.76 13.91
N GLU A 32 -4.42 -2.25 14.33
CA GLU A 32 -5.28 -3.09 13.49
C GLU A 32 -5.81 -2.33 12.26
N GLN A 33 -6.18 -1.06 12.43
CA GLN A 33 -6.57 -0.20 11.30
C GLN A 33 -5.42 -0.02 10.29
N ALA A 34 -4.19 0.15 10.78
CA ALA A 34 -3.02 0.25 9.92
C ALA A 34 -2.75 -1.05 9.16
N LYS A 35 -2.87 -2.20 9.82
CA LYS A 35 -2.73 -3.52 9.18
C LYS A 35 -3.80 -3.75 8.11
N GLN A 36 -5.05 -3.40 8.40
CA GLN A 36 -6.14 -3.50 7.44
C GLN A 36 -5.90 -2.62 6.22
N SER A 37 -5.58 -1.35 6.43
CA SER A 37 -5.25 -0.42 5.33
C SER A 37 -4.07 -0.91 4.50
N TRP A 38 -3.08 -1.54 5.14
CA TRP A 38 -1.95 -2.13 4.44
C TRP A 38 -2.35 -3.34 3.59
N ALA A 39 -3.23 -4.20 4.09
CA ALA A 39 -3.78 -5.31 3.32
C ALA A 39 -4.54 -4.82 2.07
N ASP A 40 -5.32 -3.74 2.19
CA ASP A 40 -6.01 -3.13 1.06
C ASP A 40 -5.03 -2.59 0.00
N VAL A 41 -3.94 -1.96 0.45
CA VAL A 41 -2.84 -1.51 -0.43
C VAL A 41 -2.20 -2.69 -1.14
N GLN A 42 -1.87 -3.77 -0.44
CA GLN A 42 -1.29 -4.98 -1.03
C GLN A 42 -2.21 -5.58 -2.09
N ASN A 43 -3.51 -5.70 -1.80
CA ASN A 43 -4.51 -6.20 -2.74
C ASN A 43 -4.61 -5.32 -3.99
N ALA A 44 -4.60 -3.99 -3.83
CA ALA A 44 -4.65 -3.07 -4.96
C ALA A 44 -3.43 -3.22 -5.89
N TYR A 45 -2.24 -3.37 -5.32
CA TYR A 45 -1.01 -3.58 -6.10
C TYR A 45 -0.95 -4.96 -6.75
N GLN A 46 -1.42 -6.00 -6.06
CA GLN A 46 -1.53 -7.35 -6.64
C GLN A 46 -2.48 -7.33 -7.85
N ASN A 47 -3.68 -6.79 -7.69
CA ASN A 47 -4.65 -6.67 -8.78
C ASN A 47 -4.07 -5.92 -9.98
N ARG A 48 -3.33 -4.85 -9.73
CA ARG A 48 -2.65 -4.10 -10.78
C ARG A 48 -1.60 -4.95 -11.51
N ALA A 49 -0.78 -5.70 -10.79
CA ALA A 49 0.22 -6.59 -11.38
C ALA A 49 -0.42 -7.72 -12.21
N ASP A 50 -1.58 -8.21 -11.77
CA ASP A 50 -2.33 -9.29 -12.44
C ASP A 50 -3.01 -8.82 -13.73
N LEU A 51 -3.34 -7.53 -13.84
CA LEU A 51 -3.90 -6.95 -15.08
C LEU A 51 -2.84 -6.74 -16.17
N VAL A 52 -1.56 -6.63 -15.82
CA VAL A 52 -0.47 -6.34 -16.78
C VAL A 52 -0.38 -7.36 -17.93
N PRO A 53 -0.44 -8.69 -17.72
CA PRO A 53 -0.36 -9.65 -18.81
C PRO A 53 -1.47 -9.49 -19.84
N ASN A 54 -2.70 -9.25 -19.39
CA ASN A 54 -3.84 -9.04 -20.28
C ASN A 54 -3.69 -7.76 -21.08
N LEU A 55 -3.22 -6.68 -20.45
CA LEU A 55 -2.97 -5.40 -21.09
C LEU A 55 -1.86 -5.53 -22.14
N VAL A 56 -0.76 -6.20 -21.82
CA VAL A 56 0.35 -6.46 -22.75
C VAL A 56 -0.13 -7.31 -23.94
N ALA A 57 -0.94 -8.35 -23.70
CA ALA A 57 -1.48 -9.19 -24.77
C ALA A 57 -2.38 -8.40 -25.73
N THR A 58 -3.21 -7.52 -25.20
CA THR A 58 -4.10 -6.65 -26.00
C THR A 58 -3.30 -5.71 -26.89
N VAL A 59 -2.28 -5.05 -26.32
CA VAL A 59 -1.46 -4.08 -27.08
C VAL A 59 -0.53 -4.77 -28.08
N LYS A 60 0.01 -5.94 -27.75
CA LYS A 60 0.97 -6.68 -28.59
C LYS A 60 0.42 -6.99 -29.99
N GLY A 61 -0.87 -7.28 -30.09
CA GLY A 61 -1.52 -7.57 -31.39
C GLY A 61 -1.51 -6.41 -32.38
N ALA A 62 -1.53 -5.17 -31.89
CA ALA A 62 -1.62 -3.98 -32.72
C ALA A 62 -0.31 -3.17 -32.80
N ALA A 63 0.54 -3.28 -31.79
CA ALA A 63 1.78 -2.51 -31.67
C ALA A 63 3.04 -3.42 -31.70
N ALA A 64 3.12 -4.31 -32.68
CA ALA A 64 4.25 -5.24 -32.83
C ALA A 64 5.62 -4.53 -32.93
N HIS A 65 5.63 -3.25 -33.37
CA HIS A 65 6.85 -2.42 -33.46
C HIS A 65 7.28 -1.82 -32.09
N GLU A 66 6.42 -1.90 -31.07
CA GLU A 66 6.67 -1.33 -29.73
C GLU A 66 7.19 -2.37 -28.74
N SER A 67 7.95 -3.36 -29.24
CA SER A 67 8.47 -4.47 -28.44
C SER A 67 9.28 -4.01 -27.22
N GLY A 68 10.02 -2.91 -27.31
CA GLY A 68 10.80 -2.34 -26.22
C GLY A 68 9.95 -1.89 -25.04
N THR A 69 8.84 -1.20 -25.31
CA THR A 69 7.92 -0.76 -24.24
C THR A 69 7.18 -1.95 -23.61
N LEU A 70 6.75 -2.92 -24.41
CA LEU A 70 6.10 -4.13 -23.91
C LEU A 70 7.04 -4.94 -23.01
N THR A 71 8.30 -5.10 -23.41
CA THR A 71 9.33 -5.76 -22.60
C THR A 71 9.56 -5.01 -21.28
N ALA A 72 9.69 -3.68 -21.34
CA ALA A 72 9.88 -2.87 -20.14
C ALA A 72 8.72 -3.00 -19.13
N VAL A 73 7.48 -3.14 -19.60
CA VAL A 73 6.31 -3.37 -18.73
C VAL A 73 6.37 -4.75 -18.07
N VAL A 74 6.74 -5.80 -18.81
CA VAL A 74 6.89 -7.17 -18.28
C VAL A 74 7.99 -7.22 -17.23
N GLU A 75 9.13 -6.60 -17.49
CA GLU A 75 10.26 -6.53 -16.54
C GLU A 75 9.90 -5.71 -15.29
N ALA A 76 9.22 -4.57 -15.45
CA ALA A 76 8.78 -3.76 -14.32
C ALA A 76 7.76 -4.52 -13.46
N ARG A 77 6.85 -5.30 -14.08
CA ARG A 77 5.95 -6.19 -13.35
C ARG A 77 6.73 -7.25 -12.57
N ALA A 78 7.68 -7.92 -13.20
CA ALA A 78 8.49 -8.93 -12.53
C ALA A 78 9.22 -8.36 -11.30
N LYS A 79 9.78 -7.15 -11.41
CA LYS A 79 10.40 -6.44 -10.27
C LYS A 79 9.39 -6.10 -9.19
N ALA A 80 8.21 -5.58 -9.55
CA ALA A 80 7.18 -5.21 -8.60
C ALA A 80 6.63 -6.42 -7.83
N THR A 81 6.52 -7.58 -8.46
CA THR A 81 6.04 -8.83 -7.84
C THR A 81 7.14 -9.61 -7.11
N SER A 82 8.42 -9.34 -7.36
CA SER A 82 9.53 -10.00 -6.67
C SER A 82 9.79 -9.43 -5.27
N VAL A 83 9.29 -8.24 -4.97
CA VAL A 83 9.41 -7.64 -3.64
C VAL A 83 8.43 -8.37 -2.71
N ASN A 84 8.97 -9.07 -1.72
CA ASN A 84 8.14 -9.72 -0.71
C ASN A 84 7.52 -8.65 0.19
N VAL A 85 6.20 -8.56 0.16
CA VAL A 85 5.42 -7.53 0.86
C VAL A 85 4.59 -8.22 1.92
N ASP A 86 4.97 -8.03 3.16
CA ASP A 86 4.28 -8.55 4.34
C ASP A 86 3.97 -7.43 5.35
N ALA A 87 3.36 -7.78 6.47
CA ALA A 87 3.05 -6.81 7.52
C ALA A 87 4.29 -6.12 8.11
N SER A 88 5.50 -6.71 7.98
CA SER A 88 6.75 -6.11 8.46
C SER A 88 7.25 -5.00 7.54
N THR A 89 6.79 -4.96 6.29
CA THR A 89 7.24 -3.98 5.28
C THR A 89 6.93 -2.55 5.69
N ILE A 90 5.76 -2.31 6.31
CA ILE A 90 5.36 -0.97 6.78
C ILE A 90 6.20 -0.48 7.97
N ASN A 91 6.79 -1.40 8.72
CA ASN A 91 7.61 -1.09 9.90
C ASN A 91 9.11 -0.99 9.57
N ASP A 92 9.51 -1.34 8.35
CA ASP A 92 10.90 -1.30 7.88
C ASP A 92 11.04 -0.24 6.77
N PRO A 93 11.66 0.93 7.04
CA PRO A 93 11.79 1.99 6.06
C PRO A 93 12.54 1.58 4.79
N ALA A 94 13.50 0.65 4.88
CA ALA A 94 14.28 0.19 3.73
C ALA A 94 13.43 -0.71 2.82
N LYS A 95 12.70 -1.66 3.40
CA LYS A 95 11.75 -2.53 2.68
C LYS A 95 10.62 -1.70 2.05
N PHE A 96 10.06 -0.76 2.80
CA PHE A 96 9.01 0.12 2.29
C PHE A 96 9.50 0.95 1.10
N LYS A 97 10.71 1.52 1.18
CA LYS A 97 11.31 2.27 0.07
C LYS A 97 11.54 1.38 -1.16
N GLN A 98 12.02 0.15 -0.98
CA GLN A 98 12.21 -0.79 -2.08
C GLN A 98 10.87 -1.15 -2.74
N PHE A 99 9.84 -1.41 -1.95
CA PHE A 99 8.49 -1.61 -2.44
C PHE A 99 8.00 -0.41 -3.27
N GLN A 100 8.10 0.80 -2.72
CA GLN A 100 7.67 2.03 -3.38
C GLN A 100 8.39 2.22 -4.72
N GLN A 101 9.72 2.05 -4.76
CA GLN A 101 10.51 2.16 -5.99
C GLN A 101 10.09 1.15 -7.06
N SER A 102 9.77 -0.08 -6.67
CA SER A 102 9.30 -1.11 -7.60
C SER A 102 7.94 -0.76 -8.19
N GLN A 103 7.05 -0.19 -7.40
CA GLN A 103 5.72 0.24 -7.84
C GLN A 103 5.78 1.51 -8.72
N ASP A 104 6.68 2.44 -8.42
CA ASP A 104 6.95 3.62 -9.25
C ASP A 104 7.50 3.21 -10.62
N GLY A 105 8.37 2.22 -10.65
CA GLY A 105 8.88 1.64 -11.90
C GLY A 105 7.77 1.03 -12.76
N LEU A 106 6.86 0.27 -12.16
CA LEU A 106 5.70 -0.28 -12.85
C LEU A 106 4.74 0.81 -13.32
N SER A 107 4.50 1.84 -12.51
CA SER A 107 3.67 3.01 -12.88
C SER A 107 4.21 3.72 -14.11
N SER A 108 5.52 3.96 -14.13
CA SER A 108 6.20 4.62 -15.24
C SER A 108 6.14 3.79 -16.53
N ALA A 109 6.31 2.47 -16.44
CA ALA A 109 6.22 1.57 -17.58
C ALA A 109 4.79 1.52 -18.14
N LEU A 110 3.76 1.43 -17.29
CA LEU A 110 2.36 1.47 -17.68
C LEU A 110 1.97 2.82 -18.30
N GLY A 111 2.50 3.94 -17.78
CA GLY A 111 2.29 5.26 -18.37
C GLY A 111 2.75 5.31 -19.84
N ARG A 112 3.92 4.73 -20.14
CA ARG A 112 4.41 4.62 -21.53
C ARG A 112 3.51 3.73 -22.39
N LEU A 113 2.97 2.65 -21.86
CA LEU A 113 2.04 1.79 -22.57
C LEU A 113 0.72 2.51 -22.89
N MET A 114 0.23 3.37 -22.01
CA MET A 114 -0.96 4.20 -22.28
C MET A 114 -0.76 5.17 -23.43
N VAL A 115 0.43 5.75 -23.59
CA VAL A 115 0.76 6.60 -24.75
C VAL A 115 0.68 5.81 -26.04
N ILE A 116 1.14 4.56 -26.06
CA ILE A 116 1.01 3.68 -27.22
C ILE A 116 -0.46 3.41 -27.52
N GLN A 117 -1.27 3.10 -26.50
CA GLN A 117 -2.70 2.87 -26.67
C GLN A 117 -3.41 4.09 -27.28
N GLU A 118 -3.00 5.30 -26.94
CA GLU A 118 -3.54 6.52 -27.54
C GLU A 118 -3.13 6.68 -29.01
N ALA A 119 -1.91 6.26 -29.38
CA ALA A 119 -1.42 6.28 -30.75
C ALA A 119 -2.11 5.24 -31.65
N TYR A 120 -2.71 4.21 -31.07
CA TYR A 120 -3.43 3.14 -31.81
C TYR A 120 -4.91 3.09 -31.40
N PRO A 121 -5.76 4.02 -31.90
CA PRO A 121 -7.15 4.15 -31.43
C PRO A 121 -8.01 2.91 -31.74
N ASN A 122 -7.63 2.09 -32.69
CA ASN A 122 -8.32 0.84 -33.03
C ASN A 122 -8.24 -0.25 -31.93
N LEU A 123 -7.35 -0.09 -30.94
CA LEU A 123 -7.27 -0.98 -29.79
C LEU A 123 -8.46 -0.84 -28.82
N LYS A 124 -9.19 0.27 -28.91
CA LYS A 124 -10.37 0.54 -28.04
C LYS A 124 -11.66 -0.10 -28.55
N ALA A 125 -11.64 -0.72 -29.71
CA ALA A 125 -12.85 -1.18 -30.41
C ALA A 125 -13.15 -2.68 -30.24
N ASN A 126 -12.36 -3.42 -29.44
CA ASN A 126 -12.58 -4.85 -29.16
C ASN A 126 -12.76 -5.11 -27.67
#